data_626ace8ff85ce1b765ef8a9c02800332
#
_entry.id   626ace8ff85ce1b765ef8a9c02800332
#
_cell.length_a   1.000
_cell.length_b   1.000
_cell.length_c   1.000
_cell.angle_alpha   90.00
_cell.angle_beta   90.00
_cell.angle_gamma   90.00
#
_symmetry.space_group_name_H-M   'P 1'
#
loop_
_entity.id
_entity.type
_entity.pdbx_description
1 polymer ?
#
loop_
_entity_poly.entity_id
_entity_poly.type
_entity_poly.pdbx_seq_one_letter_code
_entity_poly.pdbx_strand_id
1 'polypeptide(L)'
;MELHVCKNYEELSEHVADWMVGYICKTLSTRDRFSIVLTGGNTPKKLYELLASEEYNHKIDWSRASVFIGDERFVPFDDERNNSAMIQKTLLDHVTVRQEHVHFMQTENMSPETSSNAYEEILDYYFRPTSNIEPQTSTVYTFTDSACNNSTSGFD
;
A
#
# COMPACT_ATOMS: atom_id res chain seq x y z
N MET A 1 -7.52 -20.85 -1.18
CA MET A 1 -6.36 -19.95 -1.24
C MET A 1 -5.48 -20.45 -2.37
N GLU A 2 -5.19 -19.62 -3.35
CA GLU A 2 -4.30 -19.95 -4.47
C GLU A 2 -2.89 -19.45 -4.11
N LEU A 3 -1.89 -20.32 -4.15
CA LEU A 3 -0.50 -20.01 -3.81
C LEU A 3 0.29 -19.81 -5.09
N HIS A 4 0.85 -18.62 -5.27
CA HIS A 4 1.77 -18.30 -6.35
C HIS A 4 3.19 -18.19 -5.77
N VAL A 5 4.12 -19.02 -6.24
CA VAL A 5 5.51 -19.04 -5.80
C VAL A 5 6.40 -18.52 -6.93
N CYS A 6 7.08 -17.41 -6.69
CA CYS A 6 8.00 -16.78 -7.63
C CYS A 6 9.46 -17.18 -7.31
N LYS A 7 10.33 -17.17 -8.31
CA LYS A 7 11.73 -17.58 -8.18
C LYS A 7 12.59 -16.54 -7.46
N ASN A 8 12.24 -15.26 -7.64
CA ASN A 8 12.98 -14.12 -7.09
C ASN A 8 12.06 -12.91 -6.90
N TYR A 9 12.61 -11.81 -6.35
CA TYR A 9 11.88 -10.57 -6.09
C TYR A 9 11.42 -9.85 -7.36
N GLU A 10 12.15 -9.97 -8.46
CA GLU A 10 11.81 -9.36 -9.73
C GLU A 10 10.52 -10.00 -10.28
N GLU A 11 10.52 -11.34 -10.41
CA GLU A 11 9.35 -12.11 -10.86
C GLU A 11 8.14 -11.90 -9.93
N LEU A 12 8.38 -11.83 -8.61
CA LEU A 12 7.33 -11.52 -7.64
C LEU A 12 6.73 -10.13 -7.88
N SER A 13 7.57 -9.11 -8.05
CA SER A 13 7.12 -7.73 -8.26
C SER A 13 6.33 -7.58 -9.56
N GLU A 14 6.77 -8.19 -10.65
CA GLU A 14 6.05 -8.21 -11.94
C GLU A 14 4.68 -8.90 -11.79
N HIS A 15 4.65 -10.08 -11.18
CA HIS A 15 3.41 -10.81 -10.97
C HIS A 15 2.41 -10.02 -10.10
N VAL A 16 2.88 -9.40 -9.02
CA VAL A 16 2.05 -8.56 -8.15
C VAL A 16 1.57 -7.30 -8.88
N ALA A 17 2.44 -6.64 -9.65
CA ALA A 17 2.08 -5.45 -10.42
C ALA A 17 0.98 -5.76 -11.44
N ASP A 18 1.11 -6.82 -12.22
CA ASP A 18 0.11 -7.26 -13.20
C ASP A 18 -1.23 -7.59 -12.52
N TRP A 19 -1.16 -8.33 -11.40
CA TRP A 19 -2.36 -8.64 -10.63
C TRP A 19 -3.03 -7.37 -10.09
N MET A 20 -2.25 -6.42 -9.53
CA MET A 20 -2.76 -5.15 -9.02
C MET A 20 -3.44 -4.33 -10.10
N VAL A 21 -2.83 -4.20 -11.28
CA VAL A 21 -3.41 -3.52 -12.43
C VAL A 21 -4.78 -4.13 -12.77
N GLY A 22 -4.83 -5.45 -12.95
CA GLY A 22 -6.09 -6.15 -13.26
C GLY A 22 -7.16 -5.95 -12.20
N TYR A 23 -6.80 -6.08 -10.93
CA TYR A 23 -7.71 -5.92 -9.80
C TYR A 23 -8.24 -4.47 -9.66
N ILE A 24 -7.35 -3.48 -9.76
CA ILE A 24 -7.71 -2.07 -9.69
C ILE A 24 -8.60 -1.67 -10.87
N CYS A 25 -8.25 -2.04 -12.09
CA CYS A 25 -9.07 -1.78 -13.28
C CYS A 25 -10.48 -2.37 -13.14
N LYS A 26 -10.57 -3.62 -12.64
CA LYS A 26 -11.86 -4.26 -12.36
C LYS A 26 -12.64 -3.50 -11.27
N THR A 27 -11.99 -3.05 -10.22
CA THR A 27 -12.61 -2.26 -9.14
C THR A 27 -13.15 -0.94 -9.69
N LEU A 28 -12.33 -0.22 -10.47
CA LEU A 28 -12.68 1.07 -11.05
C LEU A 28 -13.75 0.99 -12.15
N SER A 29 -14.03 -0.19 -12.70
CA SER A 29 -15.16 -0.39 -13.63
C SER A 29 -16.52 -0.33 -12.94
N THR A 30 -16.58 -0.51 -11.63
CA THR A 30 -17.82 -0.53 -10.83
C THR A 30 -17.84 0.47 -9.68
N ARG A 31 -16.69 1.07 -9.34
CA ARG A 31 -16.52 2.03 -8.25
C ARG A 31 -15.80 3.27 -8.74
N ASP A 32 -16.09 4.41 -8.14
CA ASP A 32 -15.46 5.69 -8.51
C ASP A 32 -14.01 5.78 -8.02
N ARG A 33 -13.67 5.08 -6.95
CA ARG A 33 -12.35 5.14 -6.29
C ARG A 33 -11.93 3.76 -5.77
N PHE A 34 -10.63 3.62 -5.52
CA PHE A 34 -10.07 2.50 -4.76
C PHE A 34 -9.20 3.01 -3.61
N SER A 35 -9.10 2.22 -2.57
CA SER A 35 -8.19 2.46 -1.45
C SER A 35 -7.08 1.43 -1.47
N ILE A 36 -5.86 1.87 -1.20
CA ILE A 36 -4.69 1.01 -1.10
C ILE A 36 -3.93 1.31 0.18
N VAL A 37 -3.53 0.27 0.90
CA VAL A 37 -2.66 0.36 2.07
C VAL A 37 -1.27 -0.10 1.65
N LEU A 38 -0.30 0.79 1.79
CA LEU A 38 1.09 0.54 1.45
C LEU A 38 1.90 0.23 2.71
N THR A 39 3.02 -0.45 2.57
CA THR A 39 3.91 -0.82 3.68
C THR A 39 5.36 -0.51 3.35
N GLY A 40 6.20 -0.40 4.38
CA GLY A 40 7.63 -0.23 4.23
C GLY A 40 8.37 -1.51 3.85
N GLY A 41 9.67 -1.39 3.62
CA GLY A 41 10.57 -2.51 3.37
C GLY A 41 11.12 -2.59 1.95
N ASN A 42 12.13 -3.44 1.76
CA ASN A 42 12.84 -3.54 0.47
C ASN A 42 12.03 -4.29 -0.60
N THR A 43 11.25 -5.29 -0.19
CA THR A 43 10.41 -6.05 -1.14
C THR A 43 9.32 -5.18 -1.77
N PRO A 44 8.47 -4.47 -0.99
CA PRO A 44 7.48 -3.58 -1.60
C PRO A 44 8.10 -2.38 -2.31
N LYS A 45 9.30 -1.91 -1.92
CA LYS A 45 10.01 -0.84 -2.61
C LYS A 45 10.22 -1.17 -4.11
N LYS A 46 10.67 -2.37 -4.43
CA LYS A 46 10.85 -2.80 -5.84
C LYS A 46 9.52 -2.83 -6.61
N LEU A 47 8.45 -3.26 -5.98
CA LEU A 47 7.11 -3.20 -6.57
C LEU A 47 6.68 -1.75 -6.85
N TYR A 48 6.96 -0.82 -5.92
CA TYR A 48 6.61 0.59 -6.09
C TYR A 48 7.41 1.24 -7.23
N GLU A 49 8.71 0.97 -7.32
CA GLU A 49 9.56 1.41 -8.43
C GLU A 49 9.04 0.88 -9.78
N LEU A 50 8.56 -0.36 -9.82
CA LEU A 50 7.96 -0.95 -11.01
C LEU A 50 6.61 -0.29 -11.36
N LEU A 51 5.72 -0.10 -10.40
CA LEU A 51 4.43 0.59 -10.61
C LEU A 51 4.60 2.06 -11.03
N ALA A 52 5.71 2.70 -10.64
CA ALA A 52 6.09 4.06 -11.03
C ALA A 52 6.73 4.15 -12.42
N SER A 53 7.15 3.01 -13.00
CA SER A 53 7.82 2.97 -14.31
C SER A 53 6.90 3.39 -15.46
N GLU A 54 7.49 3.77 -16.60
CA GLU A 54 6.75 4.10 -17.83
C GLU A 54 5.86 2.95 -18.30
N GLU A 55 6.24 1.71 -18.00
CA GLU A 55 5.47 0.53 -18.36
C GLU A 55 4.17 0.40 -17.58
N TYR A 56 4.15 0.82 -16.30
CA TYR A 56 3.03 0.55 -15.38
C TYR A 56 2.26 1.79 -14.94
N ASN A 57 2.88 2.97 -14.84
CA ASN A 57 2.27 4.14 -14.22
C ASN A 57 0.96 4.60 -14.89
N HIS A 58 0.83 4.38 -16.19
CA HIS A 58 -0.35 4.74 -16.97
C HIS A 58 -1.44 3.63 -17.00
N LYS A 59 -1.14 2.43 -16.52
CA LYS A 59 -2.10 1.31 -16.46
C LYS A 59 -3.11 1.48 -15.33
N ILE A 60 -2.81 2.31 -14.33
CA ILE A 60 -3.67 2.58 -13.16
C ILE A 60 -4.07 4.06 -13.16
N ASP A 61 -5.35 4.35 -13.02
CA ASP A 61 -5.84 5.71 -12.79
C ASP A 61 -5.62 6.12 -11.32
N TRP A 62 -4.41 6.55 -11.02
CA TRP A 62 -3.99 6.97 -9.68
C TRP A 62 -4.75 8.21 -9.16
N SER A 63 -5.37 9.01 -10.03
CA SER A 63 -6.19 10.15 -9.61
C SER A 63 -7.42 9.73 -8.80
N ARG A 64 -7.78 8.45 -8.89
CA ARG A 64 -8.89 7.81 -8.17
C ARG A 64 -8.42 6.99 -6.96
N ALA A 65 -7.15 7.02 -6.61
CA ALA A 65 -6.60 6.35 -5.46
C ALA A 65 -6.83 7.13 -4.16
N SER A 66 -7.07 6.40 -3.06
CA SER A 66 -6.85 6.86 -1.69
C SER A 66 -5.76 5.98 -1.08
N VAL A 67 -4.66 6.59 -0.67
CA VAL A 67 -3.45 5.90 -0.22
C VAL A 67 -3.31 6.01 1.28
N PHE A 68 -3.11 4.88 1.93
CA PHE A 68 -2.90 4.74 3.36
C PHE A 68 -1.58 4.01 3.63
N ILE A 69 -1.09 4.09 4.86
CA ILE A 69 0.09 3.34 5.30
C ILE A 69 -0.31 2.33 6.39
N GLY A 70 0.25 1.11 6.31
CA GLY A 70 -0.07 0.04 7.24
C GLY A 70 0.68 0.15 8.57
N ASP A 71 1.93 0.63 8.52
CA ASP A 71 2.78 0.87 9.69
C ASP A 71 3.79 1.97 9.39
N GLU A 72 4.25 2.67 10.43
CA GLU A 72 5.27 3.70 10.31
C GLU A 72 6.29 3.60 11.44
N ARG A 73 7.53 3.97 11.14
CA ARG A 73 8.58 4.15 12.12
C ARG A 73 8.50 5.57 12.68
N PHE A 74 8.40 5.70 13.98
CA PHE A 74 8.31 7.02 14.61
C PHE A 74 9.68 7.71 14.61
N VAL A 75 10.06 8.19 13.43
CA VAL A 75 11.29 8.91 13.11
C VAL A 75 10.96 10.11 12.21
N PRO A 76 11.82 11.14 12.10
CA PRO A 76 11.60 12.25 11.16
C PRO A 76 11.34 11.77 9.72
N PHE A 77 10.62 12.57 8.95
CA PHE A 77 10.26 12.21 7.57
C PHE A 77 11.49 12.03 6.66
N ASP A 78 12.56 12.76 6.92
CA ASP A 78 13.84 12.65 6.17
C ASP A 78 14.76 11.51 6.63
N ASP A 79 14.39 10.75 7.66
CA ASP A 79 15.11 9.56 8.10
C ASP A 79 14.90 8.40 7.10
N GLU A 80 15.99 7.71 6.76
CA GLU A 80 15.95 6.57 5.80
C GLU A 80 15.05 5.41 6.24
N ARG A 81 14.71 5.33 7.53
CA ARG A 81 13.80 4.33 8.09
C ARG A 81 12.33 4.71 7.95
N ASN A 82 12.02 5.95 7.55
CA ASN A 82 10.64 6.41 7.40
C ASN A 82 9.99 5.75 6.17
N ASN A 83 8.91 5.01 6.40
CA ASN A 83 8.20 4.29 5.37
C ASN A 83 7.47 5.22 4.40
N SER A 84 6.86 6.28 4.92
CA SER A 84 6.14 7.28 4.11
C SER A 84 7.08 8.00 3.15
N ALA A 85 8.28 8.37 3.61
CA ALA A 85 9.31 8.98 2.75
C ALA A 85 9.77 8.04 1.63
N MET A 86 9.96 6.76 1.94
CA MET A 86 10.30 5.76 0.93
C MET A 86 9.17 5.61 -0.10
N ILE A 87 7.92 5.50 0.33
CA ILE A 87 6.73 5.38 -0.54
C ILE A 87 6.59 6.64 -1.41
N GLN A 88 6.73 7.83 -0.81
CA GLN A 88 6.68 9.10 -1.52
C GLN A 88 7.67 9.11 -2.68
N LYS A 89 8.94 8.84 -2.38
CA LYS A 89 10.05 8.87 -3.33
C LYS A 89 9.96 7.80 -4.42
N THR A 90 9.49 6.60 -4.10
CA THR A 90 9.53 5.47 -5.03
C THR A 90 8.26 5.29 -5.85
N LEU A 91 7.13 5.85 -5.41
CA LEU A 91 5.85 5.72 -6.09
C LEU A 91 5.15 7.07 -6.28
N LEU A 92 4.84 7.78 -5.18
CA LEU A 92 3.85 8.85 -5.26
C LEU A 92 4.35 10.09 -6.03
N ASP A 93 5.65 10.34 -6.06
CA ASP A 93 6.26 11.41 -6.87
C ASP A 93 6.20 11.14 -8.40
N HIS A 94 5.85 9.91 -8.80
CA HIS A 94 5.87 9.45 -10.18
C HIS A 94 4.48 9.12 -10.75
N VAL A 95 3.42 9.21 -9.93
CA VAL A 95 2.05 8.88 -10.31
C VAL A 95 1.11 10.05 -10.03
N THR A 96 -0.07 10.05 -10.68
CA THR A 96 -1.01 11.19 -10.63
C THR A 96 -1.97 11.14 -9.42
N VAL A 97 -1.52 10.63 -8.27
CA VAL A 97 -2.33 10.64 -7.06
C VAL A 97 -2.56 12.06 -6.55
N ARG A 98 -3.76 12.34 -6.04
CA ARG A 98 -4.06 13.64 -5.44
C ARG A 98 -3.55 13.68 -4.01
N GLN A 99 -2.83 14.73 -3.64
CA GLN A 99 -2.20 14.87 -2.32
C GLN A 99 -3.22 14.81 -1.17
N GLU A 100 -4.45 15.34 -1.35
CA GLU A 100 -5.52 15.27 -0.37
C GLU A 100 -6.04 13.86 -0.10
N HIS A 101 -5.65 12.88 -0.91
CA HIS A 101 -6.00 11.48 -0.76
C HIS A 101 -4.81 10.60 -0.33
N VAL A 102 -3.69 11.21 0.08
CA VAL A 102 -2.54 10.51 0.64
C VAL A 102 -2.53 10.72 2.16
N HIS A 103 -2.64 9.63 2.89
CA HIS A 103 -2.80 9.64 4.35
C HIS A 103 -1.62 8.91 5.00
N PHE A 104 -0.68 9.68 5.52
CA PHE A 104 0.48 9.19 6.25
C PHE A 104 0.33 9.44 7.77
N MET A 105 0.95 8.58 8.56
CA MET A 105 1.11 8.83 9.99
C MET A 105 2.11 9.96 10.22
N GLN A 106 1.74 10.96 10.99
CA GLN A 106 2.62 12.06 11.34
C GLN A 106 3.62 11.62 12.41
N THR A 107 4.90 11.84 12.19
CA THR A 107 5.97 11.38 13.09
C THR A 107 6.79 12.51 13.70
N GLU A 108 6.41 13.77 13.45
CA GLU A 108 7.12 14.95 13.93
C GLU A 108 6.18 15.88 14.69
N ASN A 109 6.75 16.60 15.65
CA ASN A 109 6.08 17.61 16.48
C ASN A 109 4.89 17.10 17.33
N MET A 110 4.82 15.79 17.57
CA MET A 110 3.79 15.18 18.43
C MET A 110 4.31 13.88 19.08
N SER A 111 3.56 13.32 20.01
CA SER A 111 3.86 12.02 20.58
C SER A 111 3.40 10.87 19.65
N PRO A 112 3.98 9.66 19.78
CA PRO A 112 3.49 8.47 19.05
C PRO A 112 2.01 8.19 19.29
N GLU A 113 1.54 8.40 20.53
CA GLU A 113 0.14 8.22 20.91
C GLU A 113 -0.78 9.22 20.18
N THR A 114 -0.38 10.50 20.15
CA THR A 114 -1.14 11.54 19.43
C THR A 114 -1.20 11.23 17.94
N SER A 115 -0.08 10.79 17.34
CA SER A 115 0.00 10.38 15.94
C SER A 115 -0.95 9.22 15.65
N SER A 116 -0.92 8.18 16.49
CA SER A 116 -1.78 7.00 16.36
C SER A 116 -3.26 7.38 16.43
N ASN A 117 -3.66 8.19 17.39
CA ASN A 117 -5.05 8.63 17.55
C ASN A 117 -5.52 9.46 16.33
N ALA A 118 -4.68 10.38 15.86
CA ALA A 118 -5.00 11.17 14.66
C ALA A 118 -5.16 10.30 13.42
N TYR A 119 -4.33 9.27 13.27
CA TYR A 119 -4.43 8.35 12.14
C TYR A 119 -5.65 7.43 12.24
N GLU A 120 -6.02 6.99 13.45
CA GLU A 120 -7.26 6.25 13.71
C GLU A 120 -8.51 7.06 13.30
N GLU A 121 -8.54 8.36 13.57
CA GLU A 121 -9.63 9.24 13.13
C GLU A 121 -9.76 9.29 11.60
N ILE A 122 -8.62 9.30 10.88
CA ILE A 122 -8.62 9.24 9.42
C ILE A 122 -9.20 7.90 8.93
N LEU A 123 -8.74 6.79 9.50
CA LEU A 123 -9.24 5.46 9.15
C LEU A 123 -10.73 5.32 9.44
N ASP A 124 -11.18 5.82 10.57
CA ASP A 124 -12.59 5.85 10.96
C ASP A 124 -13.44 6.64 9.95
N TYR A 125 -12.96 7.79 9.52
CA TYR A 125 -13.64 8.61 8.51
C TYR A 125 -13.82 7.85 7.18
N TYR A 126 -12.80 7.12 6.75
CA TYR A 126 -12.83 6.41 5.46
C TYR A 126 -13.51 5.05 5.50
N PHE A 127 -13.40 4.32 6.61
CA PHE A 127 -13.76 2.89 6.67
C PHE A 127 -14.82 2.54 7.70
N ARG A 128 -15.23 3.47 8.57
CA ARG A 128 -16.33 3.20 9.51
C ARG A 128 -17.63 3.00 8.72
N PRO A 129 -18.36 1.88 8.92
CA PRO A 129 -19.64 1.68 8.29
C PRO A 129 -20.61 2.77 8.72
N THR A 130 -21.02 3.64 7.82
CA THR A 130 -22.19 4.46 8.03
C THR A 130 -23.41 3.58 7.90
N SER A 131 -24.40 3.72 8.77
CA SER A 131 -25.57 2.85 8.92
C SER A 131 -26.43 2.68 7.66
N ASN A 132 -26.03 3.29 6.54
CA ASN A 132 -26.72 3.28 5.24
C ASN A 132 -25.85 2.82 4.06
N ILE A 133 -24.63 2.34 4.30
CA ILE A 133 -23.74 1.84 3.24
C ILE A 133 -23.51 0.35 3.51
N GLU A 134 -23.70 -0.49 2.50
CA GLU A 134 -23.35 -1.90 2.56
C GLU A 134 -21.91 -2.08 3.07
N PRO A 135 -21.65 -3.09 3.93
CA PRO A 135 -20.31 -3.32 4.47
C PRO A 135 -19.35 -3.49 3.30
N GLN A 136 -18.33 -2.63 3.26
CA GLN A 136 -17.27 -2.77 2.27
C GLN A 136 -16.49 -4.04 2.62
N THR A 137 -16.65 -5.08 1.81
CA THR A 137 -15.81 -6.27 1.92
C THR A 137 -14.39 -5.89 1.52
N SER A 138 -13.49 -5.87 2.49
CA SER A 138 -12.06 -5.77 2.23
C SER A 138 -11.53 -7.16 1.87
N THR A 139 -10.80 -7.25 0.78
CA THR A 139 -10.11 -8.47 0.39
C THR A 139 -8.62 -8.28 0.71
N VAL A 140 -8.09 -9.19 1.54
CA VAL A 140 -6.64 -9.20 1.87
C VAL A 140 -5.95 -10.22 0.99
N TYR A 141 -4.90 -9.79 0.32
CA TYR A 141 -4.03 -10.65 -0.48
C TYR A 141 -2.64 -10.65 0.12
N THR A 142 -2.05 -11.84 0.23
CA THR A 142 -0.68 -12.02 0.70
C THR A 142 0.15 -12.62 -0.41
N PHE A 143 1.27 -11.98 -0.75
CA PHE A 143 2.24 -12.45 -1.73
C PHE A 143 3.54 -12.79 -1.01
N THR A 144 4.12 -13.94 -1.34
CA THR A 144 5.40 -14.39 -0.76
C THR A 144 6.32 -14.89 -1.85
N ASP A 145 7.62 -14.71 -1.66
CA ASP A 145 8.63 -15.37 -2.50
C ASP A 145 9.05 -16.73 -1.93
N SER A 146 9.91 -17.44 -2.67
CA SER A 146 10.42 -18.75 -2.25
C SER A 146 11.31 -18.70 -1.00
N ALA A 147 11.87 -17.56 -0.64
CA ALA A 147 12.71 -17.40 0.54
C ALA A 147 11.87 -17.38 1.82
N CYS A 148 10.64 -16.84 1.78
CA CYS A 148 9.73 -16.85 2.92
C CYS A 148 9.26 -18.27 3.31
N ASN A 149 9.16 -19.19 2.34
CA ASN A 149 8.71 -20.55 2.60
C ASN A 149 9.73 -21.41 3.39
N ASN A 150 10.99 -21.00 3.44
CA ASN A 150 12.04 -21.71 4.19
C ASN A 150 12.11 -21.29 5.68
N SER A 151 11.39 -20.27 6.12
CA SER A 151 11.42 -19.74 7.48
C SER A 151 10.26 -20.22 8.37
N THR A 152 9.31 -20.99 7.85
CA THR A 152 8.12 -21.45 8.60
C THR A 152 8.27 -22.82 9.26
N SER A 153 9.49 -23.39 9.35
CA SER A 153 9.76 -24.57 10.16
C SER A 153 10.25 -24.16 11.56
N GLY A 154 9.35 -23.65 12.40
CA GLY A 154 9.73 -23.29 13.76
C GLY A 154 8.71 -22.49 14.55
N PHE A 155 7.47 -22.97 14.61
CA PHE A 155 6.56 -22.68 15.71
C PHE A 155 5.79 -23.97 16.02
N ASP A 156 6.35 -24.76 16.93
CA ASP A 156 5.63 -25.73 17.76
C ASP A 156 5.07 -25.01 19.00
#